data_881163a52698c0168435e9ad2584b535
#
_entry.id   881163a52698c0168435e9ad2584b535
#
_cell.length_a   1.000
_cell.length_b   1.000
_cell.length_c   1.000
_cell.angle_alpha   90.00
_cell.angle_beta   90.00
_cell.angle_gamma   90.00
#
_symmetry.space_group_name_H-M   'P 1'
#
loop_
_entity.id
_entity.type
_entity.pdbx_description
1 polymer ?
#
loop_
_entity_poly.entity_id
_entity_poly.type
_entity_poly.pdbx_seq_one_letter_code
_entity_poly.pdbx_strand_id
1 'polypeptide(L)'
;TYTDTESGDPCEGLVVTRHWIATDESGNTAECDQNITVTPLVLDSIVCPPAYVGSCGDSSDPDNTGWPTVNGNEITDEDNVCNIFVGYWDKPLNDCGNGEKIVRTWTVLDWCTQTTLECVQVIKLSDDEAPELTCPEDFEVGTDFWYCYANVSVPKPDVFDVCGSAYTLSLTSSAGIVVNFGNNYVINQLPLGDHIV
;
A
#
# COMPACT_ATOMS: atom_id res chain seq x y z
N THR A 1 28.16 5.29 -39.01
CA THR A 1 27.47 6.40 -38.34
C THR A 1 26.03 6.46 -38.81
N TYR A 2 25.17 7.14 -38.04
CA TYR A 2 23.79 7.41 -38.46
C TYR A 2 23.35 8.80 -38.04
N THR A 3 22.30 9.28 -38.71
CA THR A 3 21.58 10.51 -38.34
C THR A 3 20.07 10.21 -38.40
N ASP A 4 19.31 10.75 -37.45
CA ASP A 4 17.85 10.58 -37.38
C ASP A 4 17.16 11.91 -37.76
N THR A 5 16.09 11.80 -38.55
CA THR A 5 15.14 12.85 -38.82
C THR A 5 13.75 12.38 -38.45
N GLU A 6 13.00 13.23 -37.73
CA GLU A 6 11.65 12.91 -37.29
C GLU A 6 10.62 13.66 -38.13
N SER A 7 9.54 13.01 -38.47
CA SER A 7 8.38 13.57 -39.16
C SER A 7 7.10 12.94 -38.65
N GLY A 8 5.99 13.66 -38.75
CA GLY A 8 4.68 13.20 -38.26
C GLY A 8 4.24 13.98 -37.03
N ASP A 9 3.24 13.45 -36.34
CA ASP A 9 2.55 14.06 -35.23
C ASP A 9 2.31 13.00 -34.14
N PRO A 10 2.45 13.33 -32.84
CA PRO A 10 2.21 12.36 -31.75
C PRO A 10 0.84 11.70 -31.78
N CYS A 11 -0.17 12.35 -32.38
CA CYS A 11 -1.53 11.84 -32.49
C CYS A 11 -1.77 10.96 -33.72
N GLU A 12 -1.04 11.21 -34.82
CA GLU A 12 -1.18 10.45 -36.06
C GLU A 12 -0.09 9.34 -36.19
N GLY A 13 0.98 9.50 -35.43
CA GLY A 13 2.16 8.64 -35.44
C GLY A 13 3.41 9.38 -35.89
N LEU A 14 4.53 8.94 -35.38
CA LEU A 14 5.84 9.48 -35.70
C LEU A 14 6.56 8.51 -36.64
N VAL A 15 7.26 9.06 -37.63
CA VAL A 15 8.20 8.34 -38.47
C VAL A 15 9.59 8.89 -38.24
N VAL A 16 10.47 8.05 -37.72
CA VAL A 16 11.89 8.35 -37.60
C VAL A 16 12.59 7.72 -38.80
N THR A 17 13.14 8.58 -39.68
CA THR A 17 13.98 8.14 -40.79
C THR A 17 15.43 8.16 -40.33
N ARG A 18 16.02 7.00 -40.20
CA ARG A 18 17.43 6.81 -39.83
C ARG A 18 18.26 6.63 -41.08
N HIS A 19 19.15 7.57 -41.31
CA HIS A 19 20.12 7.54 -42.41
C HIS A 19 21.42 6.90 -41.92
N TRP A 20 21.79 5.76 -42.47
CA TRP A 20 23.00 5.01 -42.17
C TRP A 20 24.09 5.30 -43.16
N ILE A 21 25.30 5.51 -42.69
CA ILE A 21 26.51 5.68 -43.50
C ILE A 21 27.56 4.70 -43.01
N ALA A 22 28.00 3.83 -43.89
CA ALA A 22 29.16 2.95 -43.70
C ALA A 22 30.33 3.48 -44.53
N THR A 23 31.52 3.55 -43.94
CA THR A 23 32.75 3.99 -44.61
C THR A 23 33.82 2.91 -44.45
N ASP A 24 34.47 2.49 -45.52
CA ASP A 24 35.58 1.55 -45.48
C ASP A 24 36.90 2.25 -45.15
N GLU A 25 37.98 1.46 -44.96
CA GLU A 25 39.32 1.99 -44.66
C GLU A 25 39.92 2.83 -45.80
N SER A 26 39.40 2.69 -47.03
CA SER A 26 39.81 3.42 -48.21
C SER A 26 39.02 4.73 -48.38
N GLY A 27 38.00 4.98 -47.52
CA GLY A 27 37.15 6.16 -47.58
C GLY A 27 35.94 6.02 -48.51
N ASN A 28 35.65 4.81 -49.07
CA ASN A 28 34.43 4.62 -49.85
C ASN A 28 33.21 4.52 -48.91
N THR A 29 32.09 5.13 -49.29
CA THR A 29 30.87 5.19 -48.50
C THR A 29 29.72 4.42 -49.17
N ALA A 30 28.89 3.77 -48.34
CA ALA A 30 27.58 3.26 -48.70
C ALA A 30 26.54 3.78 -47.72
N GLU A 31 25.37 4.06 -48.23
CA GLU A 31 24.30 4.71 -47.47
C GLU A 31 22.98 3.98 -47.66
N CYS A 32 22.12 3.98 -46.59
CA CYS A 32 20.75 3.52 -46.71
C CYS A 32 19.86 4.19 -45.65
N ASP A 33 18.57 4.26 -45.98
CA ASP A 33 17.55 4.80 -45.09
C ASP A 33 16.72 3.67 -44.46
N GLN A 34 16.44 3.82 -43.16
CA GLN A 34 15.55 2.93 -42.40
C GLN A 34 14.42 3.78 -41.83
N ASN A 35 13.17 3.42 -42.11
CA ASN A 35 12.02 4.05 -41.51
C ASN A 35 11.56 3.26 -40.28
N ILE A 36 11.44 3.94 -39.14
CA ILE A 36 10.91 3.44 -37.89
C ILE A 36 9.60 4.16 -37.63
N THR A 37 8.48 3.43 -37.64
CA THR A 37 7.16 4.01 -37.38
C THR A 37 6.78 3.78 -35.93
N VAL A 38 6.43 4.86 -35.23
CA VAL A 38 5.90 4.84 -33.85
C VAL A 38 4.43 5.19 -33.93
N THR A 39 3.58 4.25 -33.53
CA THR A 39 2.11 4.45 -33.54
C THR A 39 1.63 4.87 -32.18
N PRO A 40 0.60 5.76 -32.09
CA PRO A 40 -0.01 6.12 -30.82
C PRO A 40 -0.60 4.91 -30.09
N LEU A 41 -0.70 4.98 -28.77
CA LEU A 41 -1.44 4.03 -27.98
C LEU A 41 -2.94 4.23 -28.21
N VAL A 42 -3.70 3.15 -28.14
CA VAL A 42 -5.17 3.17 -28.22
C VAL A 42 -5.78 2.74 -26.89
N LEU A 43 -6.86 3.41 -26.45
CA LEU A 43 -7.51 3.16 -25.16
C LEU A 43 -7.97 1.70 -25.00
N ASP A 44 -8.41 1.06 -26.08
CA ASP A 44 -8.87 -0.34 -26.07
C ASP A 44 -7.78 -1.34 -25.68
N SER A 45 -6.50 -0.96 -25.76
CA SER A 45 -5.36 -1.80 -25.36
C SER A 45 -5.01 -1.67 -23.87
N ILE A 46 -5.68 -0.78 -23.14
CA ILE A 46 -5.39 -0.51 -21.73
C ILE A 46 -6.17 -1.48 -20.85
N VAL A 47 -5.44 -2.10 -19.94
CA VAL A 47 -5.99 -3.02 -18.94
C VAL A 47 -5.97 -2.33 -17.59
N CYS A 48 -7.13 -2.25 -16.95
CA CYS A 48 -7.28 -1.66 -15.63
C CYS A 48 -6.73 -2.59 -14.53
N PRO A 49 -6.22 -2.02 -13.42
CA PRO A 49 -5.75 -2.82 -12.30
C PRO A 49 -6.87 -3.68 -11.69
N PRO A 50 -6.58 -4.91 -11.28
CA PRO A 50 -7.54 -5.75 -10.57
C PRO A 50 -7.85 -5.20 -9.18
N ALA A 51 -8.86 -5.77 -8.52
CA ALA A 51 -9.08 -5.49 -7.10
C ALA A 51 -7.86 -5.89 -6.27
N TYR A 52 -7.51 -5.07 -5.26
CA TYR A 52 -6.41 -5.30 -4.34
C TYR A 52 -6.94 -5.67 -2.95
N VAL A 53 -6.31 -6.64 -2.32
CA VAL A 53 -6.57 -7.03 -0.93
C VAL A 53 -5.23 -7.13 -0.23
N GLY A 54 -5.08 -6.37 0.85
CA GLY A 54 -3.87 -6.33 1.68
C GLY A 54 -4.20 -6.11 3.15
N SER A 55 -3.16 -5.95 3.96
CA SER A 55 -3.26 -5.65 5.38
C SER A 55 -3.41 -4.15 5.63
N CYS A 56 -3.99 -3.76 6.74
CA CYS A 56 -4.29 -2.34 7.03
C CYS A 56 -3.04 -1.44 7.19
N GLY A 57 -1.85 -2.01 7.35
CA GLY A 57 -0.58 -1.27 7.33
C GLY A 57 -0.02 -1.03 5.91
N ASP A 58 -0.62 -1.63 4.90
CA ASP A 58 -0.17 -1.48 3.52
C ASP A 58 -0.56 -0.11 2.96
N SER A 59 0.27 0.39 2.04
CA SER A 59 -0.05 1.61 1.31
C SER A 59 -1.16 1.35 0.29
N SER A 60 -2.11 2.26 0.21
CA SER A 60 -3.12 2.26 -0.85
C SER A 60 -2.63 2.91 -2.15
N ASP A 61 -1.39 3.40 -2.20
CA ASP A 61 -0.83 4.05 -3.39
C ASP A 61 -0.82 3.11 -4.60
N PRO A 62 -0.91 3.65 -5.82
CA PRO A 62 -0.84 2.86 -7.05
C PRO A 62 0.40 1.99 -7.18
N ASP A 63 1.55 2.44 -6.68
CA ASP A 63 2.81 1.66 -6.70
C ASP A 63 2.71 0.34 -5.93
N ASN A 64 1.80 0.26 -4.96
CA ASN A 64 1.52 -0.96 -4.21
C ASN A 64 0.28 -1.71 -4.73
N THR A 65 -0.73 -0.99 -5.21
CA THR A 65 -2.03 -1.56 -5.61
C THR A 65 -2.16 -1.82 -7.10
N GLY A 66 -1.20 -1.36 -7.90
CA GLY A 66 -1.09 -1.50 -9.35
C GLY A 66 -1.61 -0.30 -10.12
N TRP A 67 -0.95 -0.03 -11.24
CA TRP A 67 -1.30 0.96 -12.25
C TRP A 67 -2.06 0.31 -13.42
N PRO A 68 -2.80 1.09 -14.23
CA PRO A 68 -3.27 0.60 -15.53
C PRO A 68 -2.09 0.17 -16.41
N THR A 69 -2.28 -0.87 -17.22
CA THR A 69 -1.21 -1.41 -18.05
C THR A 69 -1.57 -1.44 -19.53
N VAL A 70 -0.55 -1.35 -20.38
CA VAL A 70 -0.65 -1.63 -21.82
C VAL A 70 0.44 -2.62 -22.21
N ASN A 71 0.06 -3.71 -22.88
CA ASN A 71 0.99 -4.79 -23.22
C ASN A 71 1.82 -5.31 -22.01
N GLY A 72 1.25 -5.24 -20.80
CA GLY A 72 1.90 -5.66 -19.56
C GLY A 72 2.87 -4.65 -18.94
N ASN A 73 3.03 -3.45 -19.52
CA ASN A 73 3.79 -2.35 -18.94
C ASN A 73 2.84 -1.38 -18.25
N GLU A 74 3.18 -0.94 -17.06
CA GLU A 74 2.41 0.05 -16.31
C GLU A 74 2.46 1.41 -17.00
N ILE A 75 1.36 2.15 -16.88
CA ILE A 75 1.25 3.55 -17.32
C ILE A 75 1.06 4.37 -16.07
N THR A 76 2.10 5.10 -15.67
CA THR A 76 2.08 5.96 -14.48
C THR A 76 1.73 7.40 -14.84
N ASP A 77 1.44 8.23 -13.84
CA ASP A 77 1.20 9.65 -14.02
C ASP A 77 2.49 10.44 -14.35
N GLU A 78 3.66 9.86 -14.07
CA GLU A 78 4.97 10.42 -14.42
C GLU A 78 5.38 10.10 -15.87
N ASP A 79 4.86 9.01 -16.42
CA ASP A 79 5.15 8.56 -17.77
C ASP A 79 4.25 9.34 -18.76
N ASN A 80 4.75 10.42 -19.31
CA ASN A 80 4.10 11.07 -20.45
C ASN A 80 4.18 10.18 -21.68
N VAL A 81 3.30 9.19 -21.73
CA VAL A 81 3.20 8.30 -22.88
C VAL A 81 2.48 9.00 -24.01
N CYS A 82 3.26 9.69 -24.86
CA CYS A 82 2.85 10.35 -26.11
C CYS A 82 1.45 11.02 -26.09
N ASN A 83 0.38 10.24 -26.16
CA ASN A 83 -1.00 10.74 -26.28
C ASN A 83 -1.89 10.36 -25.09
N ILE A 84 -1.37 9.64 -24.09
CA ILE A 84 -2.16 9.12 -22.97
C ILE A 84 -1.77 9.85 -21.68
N PHE A 85 -2.78 10.25 -20.92
CA PHE A 85 -2.67 10.75 -19.55
C PHE A 85 -3.48 9.84 -18.61
N VAL A 86 -2.88 9.45 -17.48
CA VAL A 86 -3.51 8.60 -16.46
C VAL A 86 -3.67 9.41 -15.18
N GLY A 87 -4.86 9.33 -14.59
CA GLY A 87 -5.15 9.90 -13.30
C GLY A 87 -6.14 9.02 -12.54
N TYR A 88 -6.25 9.24 -11.24
CA TYR A 88 -7.20 8.53 -10.41
C TYR A 88 -7.83 9.41 -9.34
N TRP A 89 -8.94 8.94 -8.83
CA TRP A 89 -9.64 9.52 -7.70
C TRP A 89 -10.12 8.43 -6.75
N ASP A 90 -9.85 8.62 -5.47
CA ASP A 90 -10.17 7.69 -4.41
C ASP A 90 -11.38 8.13 -3.59
N LYS A 91 -12.32 7.20 -3.42
CA LYS A 91 -13.46 7.35 -2.53
C LYS A 91 -13.34 6.35 -1.39
N PRO A 92 -13.00 6.80 -0.17
CA PRO A 92 -13.03 5.93 0.98
C PRO A 92 -14.48 5.55 1.31
N LEU A 93 -14.67 4.29 1.71
CA LEU A 93 -15.94 3.76 2.19
C LEU A 93 -15.76 3.30 3.64
N ASN A 94 -16.76 3.56 4.47
CA ASN A 94 -16.77 2.99 5.82
C ASN A 94 -16.97 1.48 5.71
N ASP A 95 -16.03 0.72 6.24
CA ASP A 95 -16.19 -0.73 6.39
C ASP A 95 -16.83 -1.03 7.76
N CYS A 96 -17.50 -2.19 7.86
CA CYS A 96 -18.12 -2.67 9.11
C CYS A 96 -17.09 -3.37 10.02
N GLY A 97 -15.81 -3.03 9.92
CA GLY A 97 -14.70 -3.57 10.69
C GLY A 97 -13.59 -2.53 10.86
N ASN A 98 -12.44 -2.94 11.38
CA ASN A 98 -11.27 -2.08 11.58
C ASN A 98 -10.41 -1.92 10.30
N GLY A 99 -10.94 -2.24 9.13
CA GLY A 99 -10.26 -2.12 7.85
C GLY A 99 -10.61 -0.85 7.10
N GLU A 100 -9.85 -0.58 6.05
CA GLU A 100 -10.12 0.48 5.08
C GLU A 100 -10.59 -0.13 3.75
N LYS A 101 -11.59 0.49 3.15
CA LYS A 101 -12.06 0.14 1.82
C LYS A 101 -12.14 1.38 0.95
N ILE A 102 -11.44 1.31 -0.17
CA ILE A 102 -11.36 2.41 -1.12
C ILE A 102 -11.91 1.95 -2.45
N VAL A 103 -12.73 2.80 -3.07
CA VAL A 103 -13.12 2.66 -4.47
C VAL A 103 -12.33 3.70 -5.25
N ARG A 104 -11.34 3.23 -5.99
CA ARG A 104 -10.52 4.05 -6.89
C ARG A 104 -11.13 4.04 -8.26
N THR A 105 -11.38 5.23 -8.79
CA THR A 105 -11.78 5.42 -10.17
C THR A 105 -10.58 5.90 -10.96
N TRP A 106 -10.16 5.10 -11.92
CA TRP A 106 -9.12 5.44 -12.87
C TRP A 106 -9.72 6.18 -14.06
N THR A 107 -9.06 7.20 -14.53
CA THR A 107 -9.38 7.93 -15.75
C THR A 107 -8.15 7.95 -16.63
N VAL A 108 -8.27 7.36 -17.81
CA VAL A 108 -7.22 7.39 -18.83
C VAL A 108 -7.73 8.24 -19.98
N LEU A 109 -7.06 9.34 -20.23
CA LEU A 109 -7.40 10.30 -21.28
C LEU A 109 -6.47 10.10 -22.47
N ASP A 110 -7.04 9.88 -23.64
CA ASP A 110 -6.38 10.10 -24.91
C ASP A 110 -6.65 11.54 -25.34
N TRP A 111 -5.65 12.40 -25.16
CA TRP A 111 -5.82 13.82 -25.48
C TRP A 111 -5.83 14.12 -26.98
N CYS A 112 -5.36 13.20 -27.83
CA CYS A 112 -5.44 13.33 -29.28
C CYS A 112 -6.86 13.17 -29.80
N THR A 113 -7.56 12.16 -29.32
CA THR A 113 -8.97 11.91 -29.68
C THR A 113 -9.95 12.58 -28.73
N GLN A 114 -9.48 13.10 -27.60
CA GLN A 114 -10.29 13.67 -26.50
C GLN A 114 -11.31 12.66 -25.93
N THR A 115 -10.96 11.39 -26.00
CA THR A 115 -11.75 10.31 -25.41
C THR A 115 -11.16 9.83 -24.11
N THR A 116 -11.99 9.28 -23.22
CA THR A 116 -11.60 8.76 -21.92
C THR A 116 -12.02 7.32 -21.75
N LEU A 117 -11.15 6.55 -21.10
CA LEU A 117 -11.48 5.25 -20.51
C LEU A 117 -11.58 5.44 -18.99
N GLU A 118 -12.72 5.01 -18.43
CA GLU A 118 -12.87 4.97 -16.97
C GLU A 118 -13.01 3.53 -16.50
N CYS A 119 -12.38 3.20 -15.38
CA CYS A 119 -12.55 1.92 -14.73
C CYS A 119 -12.39 2.01 -13.22
N VAL A 120 -12.89 1.00 -12.52
CA VAL A 120 -12.97 1.00 -11.07
C VAL A 120 -12.10 -0.13 -10.51
N GLN A 121 -11.26 0.22 -9.56
CA GLN A 121 -10.50 -0.70 -8.72
C GLN A 121 -11.06 -0.66 -7.29
N VAL A 122 -11.27 -1.82 -6.67
CA VAL A 122 -11.63 -1.90 -5.26
C VAL A 122 -10.38 -2.29 -4.49
N ILE A 123 -9.99 -1.45 -3.53
CA ILE A 123 -8.87 -1.69 -2.61
C ILE A 123 -9.48 -2.00 -1.25
N LYS A 124 -9.09 -3.12 -0.68
CA LYS A 124 -9.51 -3.55 0.65
C LYS A 124 -8.29 -3.82 1.50
N LEU A 125 -8.12 -3.05 2.58
CA LEU A 125 -7.10 -3.23 3.59
C LEU A 125 -7.79 -3.75 4.84
N SER A 126 -7.52 -5.00 5.20
CA SER A 126 -8.18 -5.68 6.32
C SER A 126 -7.25 -5.75 7.52
N ASP A 127 -7.85 -5.65 8.71
CA ASP A 127 -7.17 -5.95 9.95
C ASP A 127 -7.21 -7.47 10.17
N ASP A 128 -6.12 -8.14 9.95
CA ASP A 128 -5.92 -9.58 10.11
C ASP A 128 -4.70 -9.91 10.98
N GLU A 129 -4.10 -8.90 11.61
CA GLU A 129 -3.01 -9.04 12.56
C GLU A 129 -3.50 -8.91 14.00
N ALA A 130 -2.86 -9.65 14.89
CA ALA A 130 -3.14 -9.54 16.31
C ALA A 130 -2.33 -8.38 16.92
N PRO A 131 -2.86 -7.68 17.96
CA PRO A 131 -2.11 -6.66 18.64
C PRO A 131 -0.84 -7.22 19.30
N GLU A 132 0.22 -6.45 19.27
CA GLU A 132 1.46 -6.72 20.01
C GLU A 132 1.29 -6.31 21.47
N LEU A 133 1.72 -7.18 22.37
CA LEU A 133 1.63 -6.99 23.81
C LEU A 133 3.01 -6.99 24.44
N THR A 134 3.39 -5.87 25.09
CA THR A 134 4.59 -5.79 25.91
C THR A 134 4.23 -5.86 27.37
N CYS A 135 4.53 -6.99 28.01
CA CYS A 135 4.22 -7.19 29.46
C CYS A 135 5.09 -6.29 30.33
N PRO A 136 4.53 -5.78 31.46
CA PRO A 136 5.32 -5.13 32.50
C PRO A 136 6.37 -6.09 33.08
N GLU A 137 7.38 -5.52 33.73
CA GLU A 137 8.37 -6.29 34.47
C GLU A 137 7.75 -6.93 35.72
N ASP A 138 8.33 -8.07 36.12
CA ASP A 138 7.99 -8.71 37.40
C ASP A 138 8.31 -7.77 38.57
N PHE A 139 7.49 -7.81 39.59
CA PHE A 139 7.69 -6.99 40.77
C PHE A 139 7.34 -7.72 42.05
N GLU A 140 7.88 -7.26 43.18
CA GLU A 140 7.64 -7.78 44.50
C GLU A 140 6.91 -6.77 45.38
N VAL A 141 5.99 -7.24 46.22
CA VAL A 141 5.26 -6.41 47.19
C VAL A 141 5.23 -7.11 48.54
N GLY A 142 5.30 -6.31 49.61
CA GLY A 142 5.08 -6.81 50.95
C GLY A 142 3.60 -7.02 51.25
N THR A 143 3.30 -7.82 52.26
CA THR A 143 1.93 -7.97 52.78
C THR A 143 1.42 -6.65 53.37
N ASP A 144 0.11 -6.47 53.31
CA ASP A 144 -0.56 -5.34 53.95
C ASP A 144 -0.39 -5.41 55.48
N PHE A 145 -0.37 -4.27 56.10
CA PHE A 145 -0.16 -4.17 57.55
C PHE A 145 -1.23 -4.95 58.34
N TRP A 146 -0.81 -5.85 59.18
CA TRP A 146 -1.64 -6.78 59.97
C TRP A 146 -2.29 -7.96 59.21
N TYR A 147 -1.95 -8.15 57.91
CA TYR A 147 -2.51 -9.24 57.13
C TYR A 147 -1.41 -10.15 56.52
N CYS A 148 -1.76 -11.40 56.22
CA CYS A 148 -0.90 -12.31 55.51
C CYS A 148 -1.22 -12.34 54.01
N TYR A 149 -1.72 -11.24 53.47
CA TYR A 149 -2.02 -10.99 52.07
C TYR A 149 -1.70 -9.56 51.69
N ALA A 150 -1.66 -9.26 50.40
CA ALA A 150 -1.53 -7.93 49.89
C ALA A 150 -2.69 -7.56 48.93
N ASN A 151 -3.03 -6.28 48.85
CA ASN A 151 -3.86 -5.73 47.79
C ASN A 151 -2.93 -5.02 46.79
N VAL A 152 -2.84 -5.54 45.58
CA VAL A 152 -1.79 -5.18 44.66
C VAL A 152 -2.37 -4.49 43.41
N SER A 153 -1.87 -3.28 43.11
CA SER A 153 -2.16 -2.65 41.83
C SER A 153 -1.22 -3.19 40.76
N VAL A 154 -1.81 -3.77 39.73
CA VAL A 154 -1.06 -4.39 38.63
C VAL A 154 -0.95 -3.38 37.49
N PRO A 155 0.28 -3.06 37.03
CA PRO A 155 0.47 -2.21 35.86
C PRO A 155 -0.14 -2.89 34.63
N LYS A 156 -0.66 -2.08 33.70
CA LYS A 156 -1.14 -2.59 32.42
C LYS A 156 0.03 -2.80 31.47
N PRO A 157 -0.05 -3.81 30.60
CA PRO A 157 0.87 -3.95 29.50
C PRO A 157 0.68 -2.83 28.49
N ASP A 158 1.74 -2.53 27.72
CA ASP A 158 1.64 -1.72 26.52
C ASP A 158 1.10 -2.57 25.39
N VAL A 159 0.09 -2.02 24.71
CA VAL A 159 -0.56 -2.67 23.57
C VAL A 159 -0.36 -1.79 22.35
N PHE A 160 0.17 -2.37 21.29
CA PHE A 160 0.32 -1.73 19.99
C PHE A 160 -0.41 -2.54 18.92
N ASP A 161 -1.20 -1.86 18.11
CA ASP A 161 -1.92 -2.44 16.98
C ASP A 161 -1.81 -1.48 15.79
N VAL A 162 -1.34 -1.99 14.64
CA VAL A 162 -1.16 -1.20 13.41
C VAL A 162 -2.49 -0.76 12.84
N CYS A 163 -3.53 -1.59 13.02
CA CYS A 163 -4.83 -1.43 12.36
C CYS A 163 -5.86 -0.72 13.20
N GLY A 164 -5.63 -0.55 14.47
CA GLY A 164 -6.62 0.07 15.33
C GLY A 164 -6.19 0.24 16.79
N SER A 165 -6.99 1.00 17.52
CA SER A 165 -6.78 1.22 18.95
C SER A 165 -7.82 0.53 19.82
N ALA A 166 -8.75 -0.24 19.21
CA ALA A 166 -9.84 -0.89 19.93
C ALA A 166 -9.45 -2.31 20.34
N TYR A 167 -8.95 -2.47 21.54
CA TYR A 167 -8.64 -3.77 22.13
C TYR A 167 -9.32 -3.96 23.48
N THR A 168 -9.44 -5.20 23.92
CA THR A 168 -9.94 -5.56 25.25
C THR A 168 -8.85 -6.29 26.02
N LEU A 169 -8.46 -5.73 27.17
CA LEU A 169 -7.56 -6.41 28.11
C LEU A 169 -8.38 -7.14 29.18
N SER A 170 -7.97 -8.37 29.48
CA SER A 170 -8.43 -9.14 30.62
C SER A 170 -7.24 -9.58 31.45
N LEU A 171 -7.38 -9.51 32.77
CA LEU A 171 -6.39 -10.00 33.72
C LEU A 171 -6.93 -11.22 34.44
N THR A 172 -6.11 -12.26 34.53
CA THR A 172 -6.38 -13.44 35.37
C THR A 172 -5.24 -13.57 36.39
N SER A 173 -5.51 -14.06 37.56
CA SER A 173 -4.50 -14.30 38.59
C SER A 173 -4.64 -15.74 39.12
N SER A 174 -3.51 -16.34 39.47
CA SER A 174 -3.47 -17.67 40.10
C SER A 174 -4.09 -17.69 41.51
N ALA A 175 -4.19 -16.51 42.15
CA ALA A 175 -4.80 -16.34 43.47
C ALA A 175 -5.32 -14.89 43.67
N GLY A 176 -6.08 -14.68 44.73
CA GLY A 176 -6.70 -13.38 45.01
C GLY A 176 -7.93 -13.10 44.14
N ILE A 177 -8.46 -11.89 44.26
CA ILE A 177 -9.66 -11.44 43.54
C ILE A 177 -9.28 -10.29 42.64
N VAL A 178 -9.38 -10.51 41.33
CA VAL A 178 -9.11 -9.49 40.33
C VAL A 178 -10.29 -8.53 40.21
N VAL A 179 -10.01 -7.22 40.33
CA VAL A 179 -10.99 -6.14 40.14
C VAL A 179 -10.48 -5.19 39.08
N ASN A 180 -11.30 -4.90 38.09
CA ASN A 180 -11.00 -3.92 37.04
C ASN A 180 -11.59 -2.56 37.42
N PHE A 181 -10.74 -1.54 37.55
CA PHE A 181 -11.12 -0.16 37.81
C PHE A 181 -11.05 0.73 36.55
N GLY A 182 -11.18 0.17 35.37
CA GLY A 182 -11.08 0.88 34.11
C GLY A 182 -9.62 1.14 33.70
N ASN A 183 -8.94 2.02 34.39
CA ASN A 183 -7.53 2.34 34.06
C ASN A 183 -6.51 1.42 34.75
N ASN A 184 -6.88 0.71 35.80
CA ASN A 184 -6.01 -0.18 36.57
C ASN A 184 -6.70 -1.49 36.90
N TYR A 185 -5.90 -2.53 37.07
CA TYR A 185 -6.32 -3.76 37.71
C TYR A 185 -5.79 -3.81 39.14
N VAL A 186 -6.59 -4.32 40.06
CA VAL A 186 -6.16 -4.58 41.43
C VAL A 186 -6.45 -6.03 41.75
N ILE A 187 -5.49 -6.71 42.34
CA ILE A 187 -5.67 -8.06 42.89
C ILE A 187 -5.79 -7.90 44.38
N ASN A 188 -6.98 -8.16 44.93
CA ASN A 188 -7.25 -8.10 46.34
C ASN A 188 -6.96 -9.45 46.97
N GLN A 189 -6.46 -9.41 48.22
CA GLN A 189 -6.22 -10.59 49.06
C GLN A 189 -5.26 -11.61 48.37
N LEU A 190 -4.20 -11.14 47.72
CA LEU A 190 -3.16 -11.99 47.17
C LEU A 190 -2.34 -12.60 48.33
N PRO A 191 -2.36 -13.92 48.55
CA PRO A 191 -1.67 -14.52 49.68
C PRO A 191 -0.14 -14.50 49.49
N LEU A 192 0.60 -14.95 50.53
CA LEU A 192 2.06 -15.12 50.41
C LEU A 192 2.41 -16.18 49.40
N GLY A 193 3.46 -15.94 48.63
CA GLY A 193 3.99 -16.86 47.61
C GLY A 193 4.21 -16.21 46.28
N ASP A 194 4.68 -16.98 45.30
CA ASP A 194 4.84 -16.56 43.91
C ASP A 194 3.51 -16.74 43.17
N HIS A 195 3.09 -15.69 42.47
CA HIS A 195 1.82 -15.69 41.75
C HIS A 195 2.04 -15.26 40.32
N ILE A 196 1.29 -15.90 39.42
CA ILE A 196 1.22 -15.54 38.01
C ILE A 196 -0.05 -14.73 37.76
N VAL A 197 0.11 -13.61 37.09
CA VAL A 197 -0.97 -12.69 36.70
C VAL A 197 -0.94 -12.41 35.20
#